data_e69c7869e54e3152d4066aa807115148
#
_entry.id   e69c7869e54e3152d4066aa807115148
#
_cell.length_a   1.000
_cell.length_b   1.000
_cell.length_c   1.000
_cell.angle_alpha   90.00
_cell.angle_beta   90.00
_cell.angle_gamma   90.00
#
_symmetry.space_group_name_H-M   'P 1'
#
loop_
_entity.id
_entity.type
_entity.pdbx_description
1 polymer ?
#
loop_
_entity_poly.entity_id
_entity_poly.type
_entity_poly.pdbx_seq_one_letter_code
_entity_poly.pdbx_strand_id
1 'polypeptide(L)'
;MVVDSHISPASAWALREEMKEITDKPLRYVVNTHFHFDHCHGNQIYGPDVEIISHEFTRDMIVAGESNKGKTYTTMMAGLPQTISDLKAQVSATTDQAERAELERQLQIQQNYAVAADSVEPTPPTITLTDQLSLFGGDREIRMIHLGRAHTGGDVVVHLPGERIVITGDLIVDGTPYMGDGYLTEWIGTLDNLRELDFDVI
;
A
#
# COMPACT_ATOMS: atom_id res chain seq x y z
N MET A 1 1.46 3.83 14.40
CA MET A 1 0.70 3.19 13.29
C MET A 1 1.46 3.40 12.00
N VAL A 2 1.44 2.41 11.12
CA VAL A 2 1.90 2.49 9.72
C VAL A 2 0.68 2.28 8.83
N VAL A 3 0.56 3.04 7.76
CA VAL A 3 -0.43 2.81 6.70
C VAL A 3 0.31 2.20 5.52
N ASP A 4 -0.12 1.03 5.13
CA ASP A 4 0.49 0.10 4.19
C ASP A 4 1.89 -0.42 4.58
N SER A 5 2.11 -1.69 4.35
CA SER A 5 3.30 -2.38 4.81
C SER A 5 4.40 -2.50 3.74
N HIS A 6 4.20 -1.85 2.59
CA HIS A 6 5.14 -1.86 1.48
C HIS A 6 5.14 -3.15 0.63
N ILE A 7 5.86 -3.09 -0.48
CA ILE A 7 5.91 -4.07 -1.58
C ILE A 7 6.69 -5.35 -1.24
N SER A 8 7.46 -5.36 -0.18
CA SER A 8 8.27 -6.52 0.22
C SER A 8 8.64 -6.48 1.70
N PRO A 9 8.97 -7.65 2.29
CA PRO A 9 9.48 -7.72 3.65
C PRO A 9 10.73 -6.86 3.88
N ALA A 10 11.65 -6.82 2.90
CA ALA A 10 12.87 -6.03 2.99
C ALA A 10 12.57 -4.52 3.06
N SER A 11 11.64 -4.03 2.22
CA SER A 11 11.23 -2.63 2.23
C SER A 11 10.50 -2.26 3.54
N ALA A 12 9.66 -3.15 4.04
CA ALA A 12 9.00 -2.96 5.33
C ALA A 12 9.98 -2.91 6.50
N TRP A 13 11.04 -3.72 6.47
CA TRP A 13 12.13 -3.65 7.45
C TRP A 13 12.88 -2.32 7.37
N ALA A 14 13.21 -1.85 6.16
CA ALA A 14 13.88 -0.56 5.98
C ALA A 14 13.03 0.58 6.56
N LEU A 15 11.74 0.62 6.24
CA LEU A 15 10.79 1.59 6.81
C LEU A 15 10.78 1.54 8.35
N ARG A 16 10.76 0.36 8.94
CA ARG A 16 10.81 0.23 10.41
C ARG A 16 12.08 0.77 11.04
N GLU A 17 13.23 0.60 10.40
CA GLU A 17 14.50 1.15 10.88
C GLU A 17 14.49 2.68 10.78
N GLU A 18 14.02 3.25 9.67
CA GLU A 18 13.90 4.71 9.50
C GLU A 18 12.93 5.33 10.52
N MET A 19 11.84 4.64 10.86
CA MET A 19 10.90 5.10 11.88
C MET A 19 11.53 5.26 13.27
N LYS A 20 12.57 4.49 13.60
CA LYS A 20 13.26 4.61 14.90
C LYS A 20 14.03 5.94 15.02
N GLU A 21 14.38 6.57 13.90
CA GLU A 21 15.00 7.89 13.89
C GLU A 21 13.98 9.01 14.21
N ILE A 22 12.68 8.72 13.98
CA ILE A 22 11.59 9.67 14.18
C ILE A 22 10.96 9.53 15.58
N THR A 23 10.83 8.28 16.07
CA THR A 23 10.14 8.00 17.33
C THR A 23 10.63 6.71 17.99
N ASP A 24 10.71 6.71 19.32
CA ASP A 24 10.98 5.56 20.17
C ASP A 24 9.71 4.81 20.61
N LYS A 25 8.52 5.31 20.22
CA LYS A 25 7.24 4.69 20.57
C LYS A 25 7.06 3.35 19.84
N PRO A 26 6.50 2.34 20.54
CA PRO A 26 6.27 1.04 19.91
C PRO A 26 5.24 1.13 18.79
N LEU A 27 5.51 0.48 17.67
CA LEU A 27 4.52 0.25 16.64
C LEU A 27 3.47 -0.73 17.16
N ARG A 28 2.19 -0.39 17.02
CA ARG A 28 1.06 -1.18 17.50
C ARG A 28 0.14 -1.65 16.39
N TYR A 29 0.06 -0.88 15.32
CA TYR A 29 -0.91 -1.11 14.24
C TYR A 29 -0.27 -0.89 12.88
N VAL A 30 -0.61 -1.78 11.94
CA VAL A 30 -0.49 -1.58 10.51
C VAL A 30 -1.90 -1.51 9.94
N VAL A 31 -2.18 -0.60 9.02
CA VAL A 31 -3.44 -0.56 8.28
C VAL A 31 -3.10 -0.88 6.83
N ASN A 32 -3.71 -1.92 6.25
CA ASN A 32 -3.67 -2.09 4.80
C ASN A 32 -4.87 -1.37 4.19
N THR A 33 -4.58 -0.41 3.32
CA THR A 33 -5.60 0.33 2.58
C THR A 33 -6.37 -0.60 1.66
N HIS A 34 -5.69 -1.55 1.02
CA HIS A 34 -6.28 -2.58 0.17
C HIS A 34 -5.34 -3.80 0.02
N PHE A 35 -5.72 -4.81 -0.79
CA PHE A 35 -5.01 -6.09 -0.86
C PHE A 35 -3.88 -6.17 -1.88
N HIS A 36 -3.62 -5.14 -2.68
CA HIS A 36 -2.55 -5.21 -3.66
C HIS A 36 -1.18 -5.40 -3.01
N PHE A 37 -0.33 -6.08 -3.74
CA PHE A 37 0.95 -6.60 -3.26
C PHE A 37 1.88 -5.51 -2.70
N ASP A 38 1.88 -4.34 -3.30
CA ASP A 38 2.71 -3.19 -2.91
C ASP A 38 2.24 -2.48 -1.63
N HIS A 39 1.05 -2.84 -1.12
CA HIS A 39 0.46 -2.33 0.13
C HIS A 39 0.50 -3.35 1.28
N CYS A 40 0.60 -4.65 0.99
CA CYS A 40 0.45 -5.69 2.02
C CYS A 40 1.56 -6.74 2.09
N HIS A 41 2.50 -6.81 1.15
CA HIS A 41 3.55 -7.84 1.15
C HIS A 41 4.56 -7.71 2.28
N GLY A 42 4.66 -6.55 2.93
CA GLY A 42 5.46 -6.38 4.13
C GLY A 42 4.80 -6.86 5.42
N ASN A 43 3.55 -7.29 5.41
CA ASN A 43 2.79 -7.69 6.61
C ASN A 43 3.53 -8.72 7.46
N GLN A 44 4.21 -9.68 6.84
CA GLN A 44 4.88 -10.81 7.51
C GLN A 44 5.98 -10.40 8.51
N ILE A 45 6.53 -9.19 8.41
CA ILE A 45 7.57 -8.74 9.35
C ILE A 45 7.00 -8.25 10.69
N TYR A 46 5.70 -8.00 10.73
CA TYR A 46 5.03 -7.53 11.93
C TYR A 46 4.60 -8.72 12.76
N GLY A 47 5.25 -8.89 13.89
CA GLY A 47 5.01 -10.01 14.82
C GLY A 47 3.69 -9.87 15.61
N PRO A 48 3.44 -10.78 16.56
CA PRO A 48 2.16 -10.88 17.25
C PRO A 48 1.80 -9.66 18.13
N ASP A 49 2.75 -8.76 18.36
CA ASP A 49 2.52 -7.53 19.15
C ASP A 49 2.00 -6.36 18.29
N VAL A 50 1.88 -6.55 16.96
CA VAL A 50 1.40 -5.54 16.00
C VAL A 50 0.16 -6.08 15.31
N GLU A 51 -0.97 -5.43 15.54
CA GLU A 51 -2.22 -5.78 14.85
C GLU A 51 -2.25 -5.20 13.44
N ILE A 52 -2.72 -6.00 12.49
CA ILE A 52 -2.92 -5.59 11.10
C ILE A 52 -4.41 -5.40 10.88
N ILE A 53 -4.80 -4.20 10.46
CA ILE A 53 -6.19 -3.77 10.28
C ILE A 53 -6.48 -3.57 8.80
N SER A 54 -7.63 -4.04 8.31
CA SER A 54 -8.11 -3.73 6.96
C SER A 54 -9.62 -3.94 6.85
N HIS A 55 -10.16 -3.67 5.64
CA HIS A 55 -11.50 -4.16 5.29
C HIS A 55 -11.54 -5.70 5.23
N GLU A 56 -12.69 -6.32 5.53
CA GLU A 56 -12.86 -7.78 5.44
C GLU A 56 -12.56 -8.31 4.04
N PHE A 57 -13.00 -7.59 2.98
CA PHE A 57 -12.69 -7.95 1.59
C PHE A 57 -11.17 -8.05 1.35
N THR A 58 -10.39 -7.09 1.85
CA THR A 58 -8.91 -7.10 1.75
C THR A 58 -8.33 -8.34 2.40
N ARG A 59 -8.81 -8.70 3.60
CA ARG A 59 -8.40 -9.93 4.26
C ARG A 59 -8.74 -11.17 3.43
N ASP A 60 -9.95 -11.26 2.91
CA ASP A 60 -10.42 -12.41 2.11
C ASP A 60 -9.58 -12.59 0.84
N MET A 61 -9.23 -11.49 0.15
CA MET A 61 -8.36 -11.51 -1.01
C MET A 61 -6.94 -12.00 -0.68
N ILE A 62 -6.36 -11.55 0.44
CA ILE A 62 -5.03 -12.02 0.87
C ILE A 62 -5.08 -13.51 1.23
N VAL A 63 -6.10 -13.97 1.96
CA VAL A 63 -6.30 -15.39 2.30
C VAL A 63 -6.52 -16.26 1.04
N ALA A 64 -7.24 -15.75 0.05
CA ALA A 64 -7.43 -16.41 -1.23
C ALA A 64 -6.15 -16.47 -2.08
N GLY A 65 -5.13 -15.66 -1.73
CA GLY A 65 -3.85 -15.59 -2.46
C GLY A 65 -3.86 -14.58 -3.61
N GLU A 66 -4.86 -13.71 -3.70
CA GLU A 66 -4.93 -12.72 -4.79
C GLU A 66 -3.77 -11.73 -4.75
N SER A 67 -3.22 -11.42 -3.56
CA SER A 67 -2.06 -10.52 -3.44
C SER A 67 -0.76 -11.11 -4.02
N ASN A 68 -0.63 -12.43 -4.19
CA ASN A 68 0.61 -13.07 -4.66
C ASN A 68 0.42 -14.10 -5.78
N LYS A 69 -0.81 -14.46 -6.12
CA LYS A 69 -1.16 -15.41 -7.19
C LYS A 69 -2.27 -14.90 -8.10
N GLY A 70 -2.91 -13.80 -7.72
CA GLY A 70 -3.94 -13.15 -8.50
C GLY A 70 -3.40 -12.59 -9.82
N LYS A 71 -4.32 -12.27 -10.74
CA LYS A 71 -3.98 -11.80 -12.09
C LYS A 71 -3.13 -10.54 -12.07
N THR A 72 -3.43 -9.60 -11.19
CA THR A 72 -2.72 -8.33 -11.05
C THR A 72 -1.25 -8.57 -10.75
N TYR A 73 -0.97 -9.33 -9.68
CA TYR A 73 0.40 -9.66 -9.28
C TYR A 73 1.15 -10.48 -10.34
N THR A 74 0.52 -11.54 -10.86
CA THR A 74 1.17 -12.43 -11.84
C THR A 74 1.46 -11.74 -13.17
N THR A 75 0.59 -10.80 -13.59
CA THR A 75 0.84 -9.98 -14.79
C THR A 75 2.03 -9.05 -14.59
N MET A 76 2.09 -8.38 -13.42
CA MET A 76 3.22 -7.51 -13.07
C MET A 76 4.52 -8.30 -13.02
N MET A 77 4.55 -9.45 -12.35
CA MET A 77 5.75 -10.30 -12.25
C MET A 77 6.20 -10.83 -13.61
N ALA A 78 5.27 -11.18 -14.49
CA ALA A 78 5.61 -11.61 -15.87
C ALA A 78 6.24 -10.47 -16.70
N GLY A 79 5.87 -9.22 -16.46
CA GLY A 79 6.44 -8.04 -17.13
C GLY A 79 7.79 -7.57 -16.55
N LEU A 80 8.09 -7.93 -15.31
CA LEU A 80 9.25 -7.42 -14.57
C LEU A 80 10.61 -7.66 -15.27
N PRO A 81 10.91 -8.83 -15.87
CA PRO A 81 12.15 -9.02 -16.63
C PRO A 81 12.29 -8.07 -17.81
N GLN A 82 11.20 -7.77 -18.51
CA GLN A 82 11.21 -6.82 -19.63
C GLN A 82 11.46 -5.40 -19.11
N THR A 83 10.78 -4.97 -18.04
CA THR A 83 11.00 -3.68 -17.40
C THR A 83 12.48 -3.48 -17.00
N ILE A 84 13.08 -4.49 -16.39
CA ILE A 84 14.51 -4.47 -16.02
C ILE A 84 15.41 -4.36 -17.27
N SER A 85 15.07 -5.07 -18.35
CA SER A 85 15.81 -5.00 -19.62
C SER A 85 15.74 -3.62 -20.24
N ASP A 86 14.55 -3.02 -20.26
CA ASP A 86 14.31 -1.70 -20.86
C ASP A 86 15.03 -0.60 -20.05
N LEU A 87 14.99 -0.65 -18.73
CA LEU A 87 15.72 0.26 -17.85
C LEU A 87 17.23 0.18 -18.08
N LYS A 88 17.80 -1.04 -18.22
CA LYS A 88 19.22 -1.20 -18.58
C LYS A 88 19.59 -0.57 -19.91
N ALA A 89 18.72 -0.71 -20.92
CA ALA A 89 18.92 -0.09 -22.22
C ALA A 89 18.86 1.45 -22.12
N GLN A 90 17.92 2.00 -21.39
CA GLN A 90 17.78 3.44 -21.15
C GLN A 90 18.99 4.03 -20.41
N VAL A 91 19.45 3.39 -19.33
CA VAL A 91 20.69 3.77 -18.61
C VAL A 91 21.88 3.82 -19.55
N SER A 92 21.99 2.85 -20.47
CA SER A 92 23.10 2.78 -21.43
C SER A 92 22.99 3.83 -22.54
N ALA A 93 21.80 4.27 -22.87
CA ALA A 93 21.55 5.21 -23.98
C ALA A 93 21.63 6.68 -23.56
N THR A 94 21.26 7.02 -22.31
CA THR A 94 21.25 8.40 -21.84
C THR A 94 22.65 8.95 -21.60
N THR A 95 22.85 10.22 -22.03
CA THR A 95 24.09 10.98 -21.78
C THR A 95 23.92 12.02 -20.67
N ASP A 96 22.68 12.31 -20.28
CA ASP A 96 22.39 13.19 -19.15
C ASP A 96 22.70 12.51 -17.82
N GLN A 97 23.48 13.14 -16.96
CA GLN A 97 23.93 12.54 -15.71
C GLN A 97 22.80 12.44 -14.66
N ALA A 98 21.89 13.42 -14.62
CA ALA A 98 20.78 13.42 -13.66
C ALA A 98 19.74 12.37 -14.07
N GLU A 99 19.40 12.29 -15.35
CA GLU A 99 18.52 11.26 -15.90
C GLU A 99 19.09 9.85 -15.68
N ARG A 100 20.40 9.67 -15.92
CA ARG A 100 21.08 8.39 -15.67
C ARG A 100 20.96 7.96 -14.23
N ALA A 101 21.22 8.85 -13.28
CA ALA A 101 21.14 8.53 -11.85
C ALA A 101 19.72 8.10 -11.44
N GLU A 102 18.70 8.74 -11.99
CA GLU A 102 17.31 8.36 -11.74
C GLU A 102 16.95 7.00 -12.35
N LEU A 103 17.37 6.73 -13.59
CA LEU A 103 17.18 5.44 -14.25
C LEU A 103 17.93 4.30 -13.52
N GLU A 104 19.14 4.55 -13.03
CA GLU A 104 19.90 3.59 -12.21
C GLU A 104 19.20 3.30 -10.89
N ARG A 105 18.62 4.31 -10.25
CA ARG A 105 17.80 4.14 -9.04
C ARG A 105 16.57 3.28 -9.32
N GLN A 106 15.84 3.55 -10.39
CA GLN A 106 14.67 2.76 -10.79
C GLN A 106 15.07 1.30 -11.12
N LEU A 107 16.14 1.11 -11.86
CA LEU A 107 16.67 -0.21 -12.17
C LEU A 107 17.01 -1.00 -10.90
N GLN A 108 17.69 -0.37 -9.94
CA GLN A 108 18.04 -1.02 -8.68
C GLN A 108 16.81 -1.41 -7.87
N ILE A 109 15.76 -0.56 -7.84
CA ILE A 109 14.47 -0.87 -7.19
C ILE A 109 13.86 -2.13 -7.80
N GLN A 110 13.75 -2.20 -9.15
CA GLN A 110 13.16 -3.34 -9.83
C GLN A 110 13.96 -4.63 -9.64
N GLN A 111 15.28 -4.55 -9.64
CA GLN A 111 16.16 -5.70 -9.38
C GLN A 111 16.04 -6.20 -7.94
N ASN A 112 16.02 -5.30 -6.97
CA ASN A 112 15.83 -5.65 -5.56
C ASN A 112 14.47 -6.30 -5.34
N TYR A 113 13.42 -5.77 -5.98
CA TYR A 113 12.09 -6.35 -5.90
C TYR A 113 12.04 -7.76 -6.49
N ALA A 114 12.65 -7.99 -7.65
CA ALA A 114 12.70 -9.31 -8.27
C ALA A 114 13.31 -10.38 -7.34
N VAL A 115 14.32 -9.99 -6.55
CA VAL A 115 14.94 -10.89 -5.55
C VAL A 115 14.05 -11.06 -4.31
N ALA A 116 13.42 -9.98 -3.85
CA ALA A 116 12.62 -9.99 -2.62
C ALA A 116 11.27 -10.71 -2.79
N ALA A 117 10.72 -10.74 -4.00
CA ALA A 117 9.41 -11.31 -4.30
C ALA A 117 9.29 -12.79 -3.90
N ASP A 118 10.37 -13.57 -4.04
CA ASP A 118 10.41 -14.98 -3.67
C ASP A 118 10.32 -15.22 -2.15
N SER A 119 10.56 -14.19 -1.33
CA SER A 119 10.52 -14.26 0.14
C SER A 119 9.18 -13.85 0.74
N VAL A 120 8.20 -13.49 -0.10
CA VAL A 120 6.90 -13.02 0.38
C VAL A 120 6.03 -14.16 0.86
N GLU A 121 5.61 -14.07 2.12
CA GLU A 121 4.60 -14.93 2.75
C GLU A 121 3.36 -14.08 3.04
N PRO A 122 2.28 -14.20 2.24
CA PRO A 122 1.08 -13.41 2.45
C PRO A 122 0.54 -13.57 3.86
N THR A 123 0.48 -12.48 4.60
CA THR A 123 0.06 -12.45 6.00
C THR A 123 -1.22 -11.62 6.10
N PRO A 124 -2.38 -12.26 6.36
CA PRO A 124 -3.65 -11.57 6.39
C PRO A 124 -3.81 -10.70 7.62
N PRO A 125 -4.62 -9.63 7.53
CA PRO A 125 -5.00 -8.80 8.66
C PRO A 125 -5.61 -9.58 9.82
N THR A 126 -5.36 -9.13 11.05
CA THR A 126 -5.86 -9.73 12.30
C THR A 126 -7.15 -9.07 12.78
N ILE A 127 -7.37 -7.80 12.41
CA ILE A 127 -8.59 -7.04 12.71
C ILE A 127 -9.22 -6.60 11.40
N THR A 128 -10.54 -6.79 11.28
CA THR A 128 -11.28 -6.33 10.08
C THR A 128 -12.39 -5.35 10.44
N LEU A 129 -12.73 -4.52 9.45
CA LEU A 129 -13.90 -3.64 9.46
C LEU A 129 -14.74 -3.87 8.20
N THR A 130 -16.02 -3.50 8.26
CA THR A 130 -16.93 -3.43 7.12
C THR A 130 -17.21 -2.00 6.70
N ASP A 131 -17.40 -1.11 7.67
CA ASP A 131 -17.73 0.30 7.45
C ASP A 131 -16.68 1.23 8.05
N GLN A 132 -16.54 1.21 9.38
CA GLN A 132 -15.63 2.07 10.11
C GLN A 132 -15.09 1.41 11.38
N LEU A 133 -13.83 1.71 11.68
CA LEU A 133 -13.18 1.42 12.96
C LEU A 133 -12.46 2.68 13.46
N SER A 134 -12.67 3.07 14.71
CA SER A 134 -11.94 4.17 15.34
C SER A 134 -11.00 3.66 16.42
N LEU A 135 -9.78 4.19 16.42
CA LEU A 135 -8.80 4.02 17.49
C LEU A 135 -8.64 5.33 18.25
N PHE A 136 -8.59 5.25 19.57
CA PHE A 136 -8.40 6.41 20.45
C PHE A 136 -7.09 6.30 21.22
N GLY A 137 -6.29 7.37 21.19
CA GLY A 137 -5.06 7.51 21.94
C GLY A 137 -5.00 8.86 22.65
N GLY A 138 -5.48 8.91 23.90
CA GLY A 138 -5.76 10.17 24.59
C GLY A 138 -6.88 10.91 23.87
N ASP A 139 -6.62 12.18 23.51
CA ASP A 139 -7.60 13.03 22.81
C ASP A 139 -7.54 12.85 21.27
N ARG A 140 -6.65 12.00 20.76
CA ARG A 140 -6.48 11.74 19.34
C ARG A 140 -7.37 10.59 18.90
N GLU A 141 -8.17 10.83 17.86
CA GLU A 141 -8.94 9.82 17.14
C GLU A 141 -8.29 9.53 15.79
N ILE A 142 -8.24 8.27 15.41
CA ILE A 142 -7.83 7.80 14.08
C ILE A 142 -8.96 6.91 13.57
N ARG A 143 -9.54 7.27 12.43
CA ARG A 143 -10.64 6.56 11.79
C ARG A 143 -10.15 5.80 10.58
N MET A 144 -10.41 4.50 10.51
CA MET A 144 -10.31 3.69 9.29
C MET A 144 -11.72 3.56 8.73
N ILE A 145 -11.94 4.00 7.49
CA ILE A 145 -13.28 4.13 6.91
C ILE A 145 -13.30 3.48 5.53
N HIS A 146 -14.26 2.59 5.29
CA HIS A 146 -14.61 2.13 3.95
C HIS A 146 -15.70 3.05 3.39
N LEU A 147 -15.36 3.85 2.37
CA LEU A 147 -16.27 4.84 1.78
C LEU A 147 -17.10 4.28 0.62
N GLY A 148 -16.82 3.07 0.20
CA GLY A 148 -17.40 2.39 -0.94
C GLY A 148 -16.33 1.69 -1.79
N ARG A 149 -16.78 0.90 -2.76
CA ARG A 149 -15.87 0.21 -3.69
C ARG A 149 -15.32 1.19 -4.71
N ALA A 150 -14.03 1.08 -5.04
CA ALA A 150 -13.37 1.94 -6.02
C ALA A 150 -12.18 1.25 -6.69
N HIS A 151 -10.96 1.42 -6.17
CA HIS A 151 -9.74 0.79 -6.68
C HIS A 151 -9.78 -0.73 -6.48
N THR A 152 -10.37 -1.14 -5.35
CA THR A 152 -10.72 -2.53 -5.04
C THR A 152 -12.13 -2.61 -4.41
N GLY A 153 -12.52 -3.80 -3.97
CA GLY A 153 -13.78 -3.99 -3.23
C GLY A 153 -13.67 -3.66 -1.74
N GLY A 154 -12.49 -3.30 -1.23
CA GLY A 154 -12.24 -3.13 0.21
C GLY A 154 -11.29 -1.98 0.53
N ASP A 155 -11.35 -0.89 -0.25
CA ASP A 155 -10.50 0.28 -0.01
C ASP A 155 -10.84 0.93 1.33
N VAL A 156 -9.82 1.19 2.13
CA VAL A 156 -9.92 1.87 3.43
C VAL A 156 -9.13 3.17 3.37
N VAL A 157 -9.75 4.26 3.76
CA VAL A 157 -9.06 5.52 4.04
C VAL A 157 -8.77 5.65 5.53
N VAL A 158 -7.63 6.27 5.87
CA VAL A 158 -7.29 6.60 7.25
C VAL A 158 -7.46 8.10 7.44
N HIS A 159 -8.44 8.48 8.26
CA HIS A 159 -8.75 9.87 8.56
C HIS A 159 -8.32 10.24 9.97
N LEU A 160 -7.59 11.32 10.10
CA LEU A 160 -7.17 11.94 11.35
C LEU A 160 -7.93 13.28 11.51
N PRO A 161 -9.14 13.25 12.11
CA PRO A 161 -10.00 14.42 12.12
C PRO A 161 -9.43 15.61 12.90
N GLY A 162 -8.66 15.34 13.96
CA GLY A 162 -8.00 16.39 14.75
C GLY A 162 -6.90 17.13 13.98
N GLU A 163 -6.18 16.42 13.13
CA GLU A 163 -5.13 16.96 12.27
C GLU A 163 -5.62 17.40 10.89
N ARG A 164 -6.86 17.05 10.55
CA ARG A 164 -7.49 17.30 9.25
C ARG A 164 -6.68 16.68 8.09
N ILE A 165 -6.22 15.43 8.29
CA ILE A 165 -5.44 14.66 7.32
C ILE A 165 -6.24 13.42 6.92
N VAL A 166 -6.21 13.08 5.62
CA VAL A 166 -6.69 11.80 5.13
C VAL A 166 -5.60 11.09 4.33
N ILE A 167 -5.48 9.78 4.49
CA ILE A 167 -4.58 8.91 3.73
C ILE A 167 -5.46 7.94 2.96
N THR A 168 -5.37 7.94 1.64
CA THR A 168 -6.35 7.31 0.75
C THR A 168 -5.91 6.00 0.12
N GLY A 169 -4.60 5.64 0.25
CA GLY A 169 -4.07 4.59 -0.60
C GLY A 169 -4.32 4.92 -2.07
N ASP A 170 -4.62 3.91 -2.86
CA ASP A 170 -4.81 4.05 -4.32
C ASP A 170 -6.22 4.52 -4.73
N LEU A 171 -7.05 4.93 -3.76
CA LEU A 171 -8.30 5.61 -4.07
C LEU A 171 -8.06 6.92 -4.84
N ILE A 172 -6.95 7.62 -4.52
CA ILE A 172 -6.43 8.77 -5.27
C ILE A 172 -4.96 8.55 -5.53
N VAL A 173 -4.55 8.59 -6.81
CA VAL A 173 -3.18 8.48 -7.26
C VAL A 173 -2.83 9.60 -8.22
N ASP A 174 -1.54 9.90 -8.37
CA ASP A 174 -1.06 10.80 -9.41
C ASP A 174 -1.05 10.06 -10.76
N GLY A 175 -1.77 10.59 -11.73
CA GLY A 175 -1.90 10.02 -13.07
C GLY A 175 -3.06 9.02 -13.22
N THR A 176 -2.85 7.99 -14.03
CA THR A 176 -3.88 6.98 -14.32
C THR A 176 -3.80 5.83 -13.33
N PRO A 177 -4.85 5.58 -12.52
CA PRO A 177 -4.85 4.47 -11.58
C PRO A 177 -4.89 3.12 -12.31
N TYR A 178 -4.36 2.08 -11.67
CA TYR A 178 -4.61 0.72 -12.10
C TYR A 178 -6.09 0.37 -11.90
N MET A 179 -6.72 -0.21 -12.95
CA MET A 179 -8.17 -0.43 -12.96
C MET A 179 -8.56 -1.92 -13.06
N GLY A 180 -7.57 -2.83 -12.99
CA GLY A 180 -7.81 -4.26 -13.24
C GLY A 180 -8.75 -4.92 -12.25
N ASP A 181 -8.76 -4.46 -11.00
CA ASP A 181 -9.61 -4.93 -9.90
C ASP A 181 -10.63 -3.87 -9.47
N GLY A 182 -10.75 -2.78 -10.26
CA GLY A 182 -11.53 -1.60 -9.93
C GLY A 182 -13.02 -1.68 -10.23
N TYR A 183 -13.80 -0.98 -9.44
CA TYR A 183 -15.25 -0.81 -9.56
C TYR A 183 -15.56 0.55 -10.16
N LEU A 184 -15.26 0.74 -11.45
CA LEU A 184 -15.25 2.04 -12.13
C LEU A 184 -16.55 2.83 -12.02
N THR A 185 -17.70 2.15 -12.05
CA THR A 185 -19.02 2.80 -11.95
C THR A 185 -19.36 3.29 -10.55
N GLU A 186 -18.74 2.69 -9.53
CA GLU A 186 -18.95 3.02 -8.11
C GLU A 186 -17.91 4.02 -7.60
N TRP A 187 -16.71 4.02 -8.21
CA TRP A 187 -15.58 4.84 -7.78
C TRP A 187 -15.93 6.33 -7.65
N ILE A 188 -16.72 6.88 -8.58
CA ILE A 188 -17.15 8.29 -8.52
C ILE A 188 -17.93 8.57 -7.24
N GLY A 189 -18.88 7.69 -6.89
CA GLY A 189 -19.66 7.84 -5.65
C GLY A 189 -18.79 7.71 -4.40
N THR A 190 -17.78 6.84 -4.42
CA THR A 190 -16.80 6.70 -3.33
C THR A 190 -15.95 7.97 -3.17
N LEU A 191 -15.56 8.61 -4.27
CA LEU A 191 -14.87 9.92 -4.23
C LEU A 191 -15.75 11.05 -3.73
N ASP A 192 -17.06 11.02 -4.05
CA ASP A 192 -18.00 11.98 -3.49
C ASP A 192 -18.14 11.80 -1.96
N ASN A 193 -18.20 10.56 -1.47
CA ASN A 193 -18.17 10.28 -0.03
C ASN A 193 -16.85 10.74 0.65
N LEU A 194 -15.72 10.63 -0.03
CA LEU A 194 -14.44 11.15 0.47
C LEU A 194 -14.48 12.67 0.66
N ARG A 195 -15.12 13.41 -0.23
CA ARG A 195 -15.27 14.87 -0.15
C ARG A 195 -16.09 15.36 1.04
N GLU A 196 -16.94 14.48 1.60
CA GLU A 196 -17.72 14.81 2.82
C GLU A 196 -16.86 14.75 4.09
N LEU A 197 -15.66 14.19 4.04
CA LEU A 197 -14.74 14.22 5.18
C LEU A 197 -14.12 15.61 5.33
N ASP A 198 -13.92 16.03 6.58
CA ASP A 198 -13.30 17.31 6.91
C ASP A 198 -11.78 17.17 6.97
N PHE A 199 -11.05 17.55 5.91
CA PHE A 199 -9.59 17.49 5.81
C PHE A 199 -9.01 18.65 4.99
N ASP A 200 -7.75 18.96 5.25
CA ASP A 200 -6.96 19.96 4.52
C ASP A 200 -5.80 19.32 3.74
N VAL A 201 -5.39 18.10 4.15
CA VAL A 201 -4.25 17.36 3.57
C VAL A 201 -4.69 15.97 3.17
N ILE A 202 -4.28 15.56 1.95
CA ILE A 202 -4.48 14.25 1.41
C ILE A 202 -3.15 13.62 1.02
#